data_208d377a71602f1c646fb5f9dbc014ad
#
_entry.id   208d377a71602f1c646fb5f9dbc014ad
#
_cell.length_a   1.000
_cell.length_b   1.000
_cell.length_c   1.000
_cell.angle_alpha   90.00
_cell.angle_beta   90.00
_cell.angle_gamma   90.00
#
_symmetry.space_group_name_H-M   'P 1'
#
loop_
_entity.id
_entity.type
_entity.pdbx_description
1 polymer ?
#
loop_
_entity_poly.entity_id
_entity_poly.type
_entity_poly.pdbx_seq_one_letter_code
_entity_poly.pdbx_strand_id
1 'polypeptide(L)'
;TTGVGLPLDGPSGNVPTPHPAGSPNGYQPPYVAPELVTRDYGPISTMDPWLPANATRTEGNNTFAYIDVARPNGFGTGDVAPTPNGDPDGGIAFDRVYDPLQNPYANDSQRMAAATQLFYDINFLHDWYYDRGFDERSGNAQTSNLGRGGIENDPINAEGQDNSGR
;
A
#
# COMPACT_ATOMS: atom_id res chain seq x y z
N THR A 1 -4.12 3.68 -7.39
CA THR A 1 -4.20 3.99 -8.79
C THR A 1 -2.99 4.73 -9.25
N THR A 2 -2.24 4.03 -9.93
CA THR A 2 -1.15 4.55 -10.73
C THR A 2 -1.69 5.18 -12.01
N GLY A 3 -2.57 6.13 -11.90
CA GLY A 3 -2.90 7.04 -12.98
C GLY A 3 -1.72 7.94 -13.33
N VAL A 4 -0.63 7.71 -12.69
CA VAL A 4 0.62 8.31 -13.01
C VAL A 4 1.07 7.72 -14.31
N GLY A 5 1.15 8.52 -15.33
CA GLY A 5 1.93 8.18 -16.50
C GLY A 5 3.33 7.88 -16.03
N LEU A 6 3.56 6.62 -15.70
CA LEU A 6 4.92 6.18 -15.48
C LEU A 6 5.67 6.41 -16.78
N PRO A 7 6.82 7.08 -16.75
CA PRO A 7 7.69 7.10 -17.91
C PRO A 7 7.86 5.68 -18.41
N LEU A 8 7.69 5.44 -19.68
CA LEU A 8 8.00 4.13 -20.27
C LEU A 8 9.45 3.73 -20.00
N ASP A 9 10.27 4.69 -19.69
CA ASP A 9 11.68 4.52 -19.35
C ASP A 9 11.95 4.40 -17.85
N GLY A 10 10.92 4.08 -17.07
CA GLY A 10 11.01 3.85 -15.63
C GLY A 10 10.68 5.08 -14.77
N PRO A 11 10.50 4.89 -13.46
CA PRO A 11 10.06 5.95 -12.56
C PRO A 11 11.00 7.15 -12.47
N SER A 12 12.26 6.96 -12.82
CA SER A 12 13.28 8.02 -12.82
C SER A 12 13.52 8.65 -14.20
N GLY A 13 12.79 8.22 -15.22
CA GLY A 13 12.97 8.67 -16.59
C GLY A 13 14.25 8.17 -17.28
N ASN A 14 15.15 7.53 -16.57
CA ASN A 14 16.46 7.11 -17.06
C ASN A 14 16.66 5.59 -17.08
N VAL A 15 15.73 4.84 -16.54
CA VAL A 15 15.80 3.37 -16.49
C VAL A 15 14.72 2.81 -17.38
N PRO A 16 15.08 2.10 -18.45
CA PRO A 16 14.10 1.48 -19.33
C PRO A 16 13.19 0.54 -18.56
N THR A 17 11.89 0.70 -18.74
CA THR A 17 10.90 -0.26 -18.24
C THR A 17 10.65 -1.33 -19.29
N PRO A 18 10.27 -2.56 -18.90
CA PRO A 18 9.83 -3.56 -19.83
C PRO A 18 8.70 -3.02 -20.70
N HIS A 19 8.88 -3.05 -22.02
CA HIS A 19 7.88 -2.67 -23.00
C HIS A 19 7.38 -3.90 -23.74
N PRO A 20 6.09 -4.01 -24.06
CA PRO A 20 5.55 -5.19 -24.78
C PRO A 20 6.26 -5.50 -26.09
N ALA A 21 6.80 -4.49 -26.77
CA ALA A 21 7.59 -4.67 -28.00
C ALA A 21 9.08 -4.94 -27.75
N GLY A 22 9.52 -5.06 -26.51
CA GLY A 22 10.90 -5.33 -26.13
C GLY A 22 11.84 -4.12 -26.18
N SER A 23 11.36 -2.95 -26.57
CA SER A 23 12.15 -1.72 -26.60
C SER A 23 11.31 -0.53 -26.16
N PRO A 24 11.85 0.37 -25.36
CA PRO A 24 11.19 1.63 -25.03
C PRO A 24 10.92 2.44 -26.30
N ASN A 25 9.74 3.04 -26.40
CA ASN A 25 9.33 3.84 -27.57
C ASN A 25 9.25 5.34 -27.25
N GLY A 26 9.64 5.76 -26.05
CA GLY A 26 9.56 7.14 -25.58
C GLY A 26 8.13 7.65 -25.36
N TYR A 27 7.11 6.81 -25.52
CA TYR A 27 5.74 7.23 -25.22
C TYR A 27 5.53 7.36 -23.73
N GLN A 28 5.07 8.51 -23.34
CA GLN A 28 4.70 8.83 -21.97
C GLN A 28 3.20 9.12 -21.93
N PRO A 29 2.39 8.27 -21.28
CA PRO A 29 0.98 8.58 -21.14
C PRO A 29 0.81 9.89 -20.34
N PRO A 30 -0.27 10.65 -20.58
CA PRO A 30 -0.55 11.84 -19.81
C PRO A 30 -0.73 11.51 -18.34
N TYR A 31 -0.26 12.40 -17.48
CA TYR A 31 -0.49 12.29 -16.05
C TYR A 31 -1.98 12.43 -15.76
N VAL A 32 -2.52 11.47 -15.06
CA VAL A 32 -3.87 11.53 -14.49
C VAL A 32 -3.73 11.60 -12.98
N ALA A 33 -4.23 12.66 -12.38
CA ALA A 33 -4.20 12.80 -10.93
C ALA A 33 -4.92 11.62 -10.27
N PRO A 34 -4.37 11.01 -9.21
CA PRO A 34 -5.04 9.95 -8.48
C PRO A 34 -6.33 10.48 -7.85
N GLU A 35 -7.37 9.68 -7.89
CA GLU A 35 -8.61 9.95 -7.17
C GLU A 35 -8.51 9.41 -5.75
N LEU A 36 -9.05 10.15 -4.79
CA LEU A 36 -9.27 9.62 -3.45
C LEU A 36 -10.39 8.59 -3.50
N VAL A 37 -10.19 7.47 -2.85
CA VAL A 37 -11.20 6.43 -2.69
C VAL A 37 -11.54 6.29 -1.22
N THR A 38 -12.83 6.31 -0.90
CA THR A 38 -13.33 6.00 0.44
C THR A 38 -13.63 4.52 0.52
N ARG A 39 -12.98 3.82 1.42
CA ARG A 39 -13.11 2.38 1.61
C ARG A 39 -12.94 2.02 3.06
N ASP A 40 -13.92 1.31 3.62
CA ASP A 40 -13.77 0.64 4.90
C ASP A 40 -13.27 -0.80 4.72
N TYR A 41 -13.68 -1.45 3.64
CA TYR A 41 -13.31 -2.81 3.24
C TYR A 41 -13.31 -2.93 1.71
N GLY A 42 -12.72 -3.97 1.19
CA GLY A 42 -12.68 -4.31 -0.24
C GLY A 42 -13.83 -5.24 -0.67
N PRO A 43 -13.65 -6.00 -1.74
CA PRO A 43 -14.67 -6.93 -2.24
C PRO A 43 -14.72 -8.22 -1.42
N ILE A 44 -15.14 -8.12 -0.16
CA ILE A 44 -15.25 -9.22 0.80
C ILE A 44 -16.68 -9.34 1.33
N SER A 45 -17.20 -10.57 1.43
CA SER A 45 -18.55 -10.84 1.87
C SER A 45 -18.79 -10.55 3.35
N THR A 46 -17.76 -10.61 4.17
CA THR A 46 -17.84 -10.37 5.61
C THR A 46 -17.87 -8.90 5.98
N MET A 47 -17.49 -8.00 5.05
CA MET A 47 -17.42 -6.55 5.26
C MET A 47 -16.52 -6.14 6.43
N ASP A 48 -15.49 -6.92 6.72
CA ASP A 48 -14.55 -6.63 7.80
C ASP A 48 -13.73 -5.38 7.48
N PRO A 49 -13.67 -4.41 8.39
CA PRO A 49 -12.96 -3.16 8.12
C PRO A 49 -11.44 -3.38 8.10
N TRP A 50 -10.77 -2.68 7.16
CA TRP A 50 -9.31 -2.73 7.04
C TRP A 50 -8.60 -2.11 8.24
N LEU A 51 -9.18 -1.05 8.79
CA LEU A 51 -8.60 -0.29 9.88
C LEU A 51 -9.52 -0.23 11.09
N PRO A 52 -8.99 -0.26 12.31
CA PRO A 52 -9.76 0.09 13.49
C PRO A 52 -10.14 1.59 13.46
N ALA A 53 -11.26 1.96 14.06
CA ALA A 53 -11.77 3.35 14.07
C ALA A 53 -10.80 4.37 14.69
N ASN A 54 -9.81 3.92 15.45
CA ASN A 54 -8.78 4.76 16.09
C ASN A 54 -7.40 4.55 15.49
N ALA A 55 -7.32 4.07 14.25
CA ALA A 55 -6.03 3.85 13.60
C ALA A 55 -5.20 5.13 13.53
N THR A 56 -3.93 5.00 13.88
CA THR A 56 -2.96 6.10 13.86
C THR A 56 -1.92 5.96 12.75
N ARG A 57 -1.99 4.86 12.03
CA ARG A 57 -1.10 4.54 10.89
C ARG A 57 -1.72 3.44 10.02
N THR A 58 -1.07 3.12 8.91
CA THR A 58 -1.48 2.04 7.98
C THR A 58 -1.23 0.65 8.57
N GLU A 59 -1.83 0.39 9.73
CA GLU A 59 -1.80 -0.89 10.43
C GLU A 59 -3.23 -1.33 10.76
N GLY A 60 -3.65 -2.41 10.17
CA GLY A 60 -5.00 -2.93 10.27
C GLY A 60 -5.07 -4.42 10.57
N ASN A 61 -6.22 -5.02 10.32
CA ASN A 61 -6.44 -6.44 10.60
C ASN A 61 -5.64 -7.35 9.68
N ASN A 62 -5.52 -6.99 8.39
CA ASN A 62 -4.92 -7.85 7.37
C ASN A 62 -3.44 -7.52 7.14
N THR A 63 -3.08 -6.24 7.25
CA THR A 63 -1.73 -5.81 6.93
C THR A 63 -1.27 -4.59 7.73
N PHE A 64 0.02 -4.52 7.95
CA PHE A 64 0.75 -3.33 8.33
C PHE A 64 1.68 -2.94 7.17
N ALA A 65 1.45 -1.79 6.55
CA ALA A 65 2.25 -1.30 5.43
C ALA A 65 3.14 -0.13 5.85
N TYR A 66 4.42 -0.22 5.54
CA TYR A 66 5.43 0.78 5.88
C TYR A 66 6.61 0.77 4.91
N ILE A 67 7.45 1.77 5.01
CA ILE A 67 8.71 1.86 4.28
C ILE A 67 9.86 1.49 5.21
N ASP A 68 10.50 0.37 4.93
CA ASP A 68 11.66 -0.14 5.69
C ASP A 68 12.95 0.38 5.08
N VAL A 69 13.47 1.46 5.59
CA VAL A 69 14.75 2.05 5.14
C VAL A 69 15.86 1.90 6.17
N ALA A 70 15.51 1.61 7.42
CA ALA A 70 16.45 1.52 8.52
C ALA A 70 16.83 0.07 8.84
N ARG A 71 17.74 -0.12 9.76
CA ARG A 71 18.11 -1.43 10.33
C ARG A 71 17.72 -1.48 11.80
N PRO A 72 17.37 -2.66 12.31
CA PRO A 72 17.22 -3.97 11.66
C PRO A 72 16.00 -4.05 10.75
N ASN A 73 15.92 -5.10 9.92
CA ASN A 73 14.74 -5.42 9.10
C ASN A 73 13.46 -5.48 9.95
N GLY A 74 12.34 -4.99 9.39
CA GLY A 74 11.07 -4.81 10.08
C GLY A 74 10.91 -3.40 10.67
N PHE A 75 9.68 -3.02 10.96
CA PHE A 75 9.36 -1.66 11.39
C PHE A 75 10.09 -1.24 12.67
N GLY A 76 10.84 -0.16 12.59
CA GLY A 76 11.63 0.37 13.69
C GLY A 76 11.94 1.86 13.58
N THR A 77 12.91 2.30 14.36
CA THR A 77 13.34 3.70 14.36
C THR A 77 13.97 4.08 13.02
N GLY A 78 13.42 5.06 12.36
CA GLY A 78 13.88 5.54 11.05
C GLY A 78 13.02 5.08 9.88
N ASP A 79 12.12 4.13 10.10
CA ASP A 79 11.15 3.69 9.11
C ASP A 79 9.93 4.61 9.08
N VAL A 80 9.16 4.54 8.01
CA VAL A 80 8.06 5.46 7.77
C VAL A 80 6.77 4.66 7.54
N ALA A 81 5.81 4.81 8.44
CA ALA A 81 4.44 4.37 8.23
C ALA A 81 3.53 5.58 8.02
N PRO A 82 2.64 5.57 7.01
CA PRO A 82 1.67 6.64 6.83
C PRO A 82 0.83 6.87 8.07
N THR A 83 0.72 8.14 8.44
CA THR A 83 -0.20 8.60 9.48
C THR A 83 -1.39 9.30 8.85
N PRO A 84 -2.59 9.27 9.46
CA PRO A 84 -3.72 10.04 8.96
C PRO A 84 -3.39 11.53 8.87
N ASN A 85 -3.85 12.17 7.80
CA ASN A 85 -3.61 13.59 7.54
C ASN A 85 -4.89 14.38 7.26
N GLY A 86 -5.91 14.09 8.04
CA GLY A 86 -7.14 14.85 8.07
C GLY A 86 -8.17 14.40 7.03
N ASP A 87 -9.36 14.19 7.52
CA ASP A 87 -10.56 14.01 6.72
C ASP A 87 -11.51 15.17 7.05
N PRO A 88 -11.97 15.93 6.07
CA PRO A 88 -12.95 16.98 6.28
C PRO A 88 -14.23 16.49 6.98
N ASP A 89 -14.57 15.22 6.80
CA ASP A 89 -15.75 14.57 7.36
C ASP A 89 -15.49 13.84 8.69
N GLY A 90 -14.27 13.95 9.22
CA GLY A 90 -13.88 13.41 10.53
C GLY A 90 -13.52 11.92 10.55
N GLY A 91 -13.34 11.30 9.40
CA GLY A 91 -12.87 9.94 9.25
C GLY A 91 -11.35 9.80 9.35
N ILE A 92 -10.85 8.63 8.96
CA ILE A 92 -9.41 8.37 8.82
C ILE A 92 -9.04 8.53 7.35
N ALA A 93 -8.26 9.55 7.02
CA ALA A 93 -7.78 9.78 5.67
C ALA A 93 -6.26 9.70 5.56
N PHE A 94 -5.79 9.04 4.52
CA PHE A 94 -4.39 9.02 4.11
C PHE A 94 -4.28 9.69 2.74
N ASP A 95 -4.58 10.99 2.70
CA ASP A 95 -4.48 11.80 1.49
C ASP A 95 -3.00 12.11 1.21
N ARG A 96 -2.39 11.30 0.37
CA ARG A 96 -0.97 11.40 0.04
C ARG A 96 -0.79 11.51 -1.47
N VAL A 97 -0.05 12.50 -1.87
CA VAL A 97 0.28 12.75 -3.29
C VAL A 97 1.69 12.25 -3.57
N TYR A 98 1.80 11.37 -4.54
CA TYR A 98 3.07 10.92 -5.08
C TYR A 98 3.47 11.79 -6.27
N ASP A 99 4.68 12.35 -6.24
CA ASP A 99 5.23 13.10 -7.36
C ASP A 99 6.14 12.18 -8.20
N PRO A 100 5.71 11.80 -9.41
CA PRO A 100 6.48 10.88 -10.26
C PRO A 100 7.76 11.48 -10.81
N LEU A 101 7.94 12.81 -10.69
CA LEU A 101 9.15 13.49 -11.15
C LEU A 101 10.24 13.55 -10.08
N GLN A 102 9.93 13.12 -8.86
CA GLN A 102 10.89 13.03 -7.77
C GLN A 102 11.37 11.59 -7.54
N ASN A 103 12.54 11.50 -6.95
CA ASN A 103 13.04 10.22 -6.48
C ASN A 103 12.08 9.63 -5.42
N PRO A 104 11.74 8.34 -5.46
CA PRO A 104 10.88 7.69 -4.48
C PRO A 104 11.29 7.86 -3.01
N TYR A 105 12.56 8.13 -2.75
CA TYR A 105 13.07 8.34 -1.39
C TYR A 105 13.31 9.82 -1.04
N ALA A 106 12.93 10.75 -1.90
CA ALA A 106 13.30 12.16 -1.73
C ALA A 106 12.87 12.75 -0.39
N ASN A 107 11.73 12.31 0.11
CA ASN A 107 11.16 12.79 1.37
C ASN A 107 10.06 11.83 1.88
N ASP A 108 9.60 12.08 3.10
CA ASP A 108 8.58 11.25 3.74
C ASP A 108 7.21 11.32 3.04
N SER A 109 6.89 12.41 2.34
CA SER A 109 5.64 12.48 1.56
C SER A 109 5.62 11.44 0.45
N GLN A 110 6.73 11.26 -0.27
CA GLN A 110 6.88 10.22 -1.29
C GLN A 110 6.76 8.82 -0.68
N ARG A 111 7.45 8.59 0.43
CA ARG A 111 7.45 7.31 1.15
C ARG A 111 6.05 6.97 1.66
N MET A 112 5.38 7.95 2.31
CA MET A 112 4.02 7.75 2.83
C MET A 112 3.01 7.50 1.70
N ALA A 113 3.14 8.17 0.55
CA ALA A 113 2.27 7.91 -0.59
C ALA A 113 2.44 6.49 -1.11
N ALA A 114 3.68 6.01 -1.22
CA ALA A 114 3.97 4.64 -1.65
C ALA A 114 3.42 3.60 -0.67
N ALA A 115 3.62 3.79 0.65
CA ALA A 115 3.12 2.87 1.66
C ALA A 115 1.59 2.91 1.79
N THR A 116 0.94 4.06 1.56
CA THR A 116 -0.52 4.15 1.49
C THR A 116 -1.08 3.33 0.33
N GLN A 117 -0.45 3.41 -0.85
CA GLN A 117 -0.84 2.58 -1.99
C GLN A 117 -0.63 1.09 -1.70
N LEU A 118 0.51 0.75 -1.11
CA LEU A 118 0.82 -0.64 -0.72
C LEU A 118 -0.21 -1.18 0.27
N PHE A 119 -0.60 -0.39 1.27
CA PHE A 119 -1.67 -0.75 2.21
C PHE A 119 -2.99 -1.03 1.49
N TYR A 120 -3.38 -0.16 0.56
CA TYR A 120 -4.59 -0.35 -0.22
C TYR A 120 -4.54 -1.64 -1.05
N ASP A 121 -3.46 -1.84 -1.80
CA ASP A 121 -3.35 -2.97 -2.71
C ASP A 121 -3.37 -4.33 -1.98
N ILE A 122 -2.64 -4.43 -0.87
CA ILE A 122 -2.59 -5.68 -0.07
C ILE A 122 -3.96 -5.98 0.55
N ASN A 123 -4.61 -4.99 1.16
CA ASN A 123 -5.95 -5.20 1.73
C ASN A 123 -6.99 -5.55 0.65
N PHE A 124 -6.94 -4.86 -0.50
CA PHE A 124 -7.85 -5.16 -1.61
C PHE A 124 -7.65 -6.58 -2.13
N LEU A 125 -6.41 -7.02 -2.30
CA LEU A 125 -6.09 -8.39 -2.74
C LEU A 125 -6.48 -9.42 -1.70
N HIS A 126 -6.22 -9.17 -0.40
CA HIS A 126 -6.66 -10.02 0.69
C HIS A 126 -8.17 -10.28 0.59
N ASP A 127 -8.96 -9.23 0.54
CA ASP A 127 -10.42 -9.31 0.49
C ASP A 127 -10.91 -9.97 -0.80
N TRP A 128 -10.26 -9.68 -1.93
CA TRP A 128 -10.61 -10.31 -3.20
C TRP A 128 -10.36 -11.81 -3.20
N TYR A 129 -9.29 -12.28 -2.55
CA TYR A 129 -8.97 -13.70 -2.43
C TYR A 129 -9.78 -14.40 -1.34
N TYR A 130 -10.25 -13.69 -0.32
CA TYR A 130 -11.01 -14.25 0.78
C TYR A 130 -12.23 -15.06 0.29
N ASP A 131 -13.09 -14.45 -0.49
CA ASP A 131 -14.28 -15.11 -1.04
C ASP A 131 -13.96 -16.17 -2.12
N ARG A 132 -12.69 -16.39 -2.40
CA ARG A 132 -12.18 -17.41 -3.33
C ARG A 132 -11.46 -18.55 -2.60
N GLY A 133 -11.63 -18.58 -1.29
CA GLY A 133 -11.14 -19.68 -0.45
C GLY A 133 -9.84 -19.39 0.28
N PHE A 134 -9.32 -18.15 0.24
CA PHE A 134 -8.24 -17.72 1.12
C PHE A 134 -8.82 -17.13 2.41
N ASP A 135 -9.62 -17.97 3.09
CA ASP A 135 -10.29 -17.66 4.35
C ASP A 135 -9.46 -18.15 5.56
N GLU A 136 -10.03 -18.06 6.77
CA GLU A 136 -9.38 -18.44 8.03
C GLU A 136 -8.95 -19.90 8.06
N ARG A 137 -9.64 -20.78 7.33
CA ARG A 137 -9.29 -22.21 7.25
C ARG A 137 -8.07 -22.45 6.37
N SER A 138 -7.85 -21.54 5.45
CA SER A 138 -6.72 -21.56 4.50
C SER A 138 -5.50 -20.80 5.01
N GLY A 139 -5.60 -20.18 6.20
CA GLY A 139 -4.52 -19.37 6.78
C GLY A 139 -4.42 -18.00 6.14
N ASN A 140 -5.57 -17.33 5.97
CA ASN A 140 -5.59 -15.92 5.58
C ASN A 140 -4.85 -15.10 6.64
N ALA A 141 -3.99 -14.23 6.21
CA ALA A 141 -3.16 -13.43 7.10
C ALA A 141 -4.00 -12.35 7.80
N GLN A 142 -4.31 -12.54 9.10
CA GLN A 142 -5.10 -11.60 9.89
C GLN A 142 -4.61 -11.52 11.34
N THR A 143 -4.67 -10.33 11.93
CA THR A 143 -4.45 -10.15 13.37
C THR A 143 -5.54 -10.86 14.17
N SER A 144 -6.79 -10.70 13.77
CA SER A 144 -7.94 -11.38 14.37
C SER A 144 -8.82 -11.96 13.28
N ASN A 145 -9.21 -13.20 13.47
CA ASN A 145 -10.17 -13.92 12.63
C ASN A 145 -11.62 -13.68 13.05
N LEU A 146 -11.87 -12.77 13.97
CA LEU A 146 -13.19 -12.36 14.43
C LEU A 146 -14.06 -13.55 14.90
N GLY A 147 -13.42 -14.54 15.49
CA GLY A 147 -14.07 -15.76 16.02
C GLY A 147 -14.45 -16.81 14.99
N ARG A 148 -13.97 -16.68 13.73
CA ARG A 148 -14.23 -17.65 12.65
C ARG A 148 -13.27 -18.86 12.63
N GLY A 149 -12.34 -18.91 13.58
CA GLY A 149 -11.34 -19.97 13.67
C GLY A 149 -10.09 -19.66 12.85
N GLY A 150 -9.25 -20.68 12.64
CA GLY A 150 -7.95 -20.48 11.95
C GLY A 150 -6.85 -20.01 12.87
N ILE A 151 -5.72 -19.57 12.28
CA ILE A 151 -4.57 -19.00 12.98
C ILE A 151 -4.76 -17.48 13.03
N GLU A 152 -4.54 -16.88 14.17
CA GLU A 152 -4.58 -15.43 14.39
C GLU A 152 -3.17 -14.87 14.66
N ASN A 153 -3.02 -13.56 14.63
CA ASN A 153 -1.79 -12.83 14.89
C ASN A 153 -0.70 -13.07 13.83
N ASP A 154 -1.11 -13.24 12.59
CA ASP A 154 -0.23 -13.46 11.44
C ASP A 154 -0.48 -12.46 10.28
N PRO A 155 -0.76 -11.15 10.56
CA PRO A 155 -1.01 -10.19 9.51
C PRO A 155 0.19 -10.01 8.58
N ILE A 156 -0.05 -9.56 7.37
CA ILE A 156 1.01 -9.29 6.39
C ILE A 156 1.79 -8.05 6.80
N ASN A 157 3.11 -8.16 6.98
CA ASN A 157 4.00 -7.02 7.03
C ASN A 157 4.38 -6.65 5.59
N ALA A 158 3.82 -5.55 5.10
CA ALA A 158 4.05 -5.07 3.74
C ALA A 158 5.15 -4.00 3.75
N GLU A 159 6.35 -4.41 3.43
CA GLU A 159 7.55 -3.58 3.46
C GLU A 159 7.80 -2.98 2.07
N GLY A 160 7.65 -1.66 1.99
CA GLY A 160 8.00 -0.91 0.79
C GLY A 160 9.44 -0.41 0.86
N GLN A 161 10.12 -0.34 -0.29
CA GLN A 161 11.47 0.21 -0.42
C GLN A 161 12.50 -0.42 0.54
N ASP A 162 12.30 -1.68 0.93
CA ASP A 162 13.21 -2.40 1.82
C ASP A 162 14.66 -2.29 1.32
N ASN A 163 15.56 -1.95 2.22
CA ASN A 163 16.99 -1.73 1.96
C ASN A 163 17.32 -0.63 0.92
N SER A 164 16.38 0.22 0.55
CA SER A 164 16.55 1.25 -0.49
C SER A 164 17.44 2.42 -0.08
N GLY A 165 18.29 2.40 0.69
CA GLY A 165 19.24 3.47 1.10
C GLY A 165 20.57 2.91 1.59
N ARG A 166 20.79 1.67 1.34
CA ARG A 166 21.96 0.90 1.86
C ARG A 166 22.97 0.60 0.79
#